data_e995eaefe96c91e3552988397ff609cf
#
_entry.id   e995eaefe96c91e3552988397ff609cf
#
_cell.length_a   1.000
_cell.length_b   1.000
_cell.length_c   1.000
_cell.angle_alpha   90.00
_cell.angle_beta   90.00
_cell.angle_gamma   90.00
#
_symmetry.space_group_name_H-M   'P 1'
#
loop_
_entity.id
_entity.type
_entity.pdbx_description
1 polymer ?
#
loop_
_entity_poly.entity_id
_entity_poly.type
_entity_poly.pdbx_seq_one_letter_code
_entity_poly.pdbx_strand_id
1 'polypeptide(L)'
;MSAQQVRRSLTPYGQENGAPKDQAIQGIESPAPQVDRGDDSRKETALKQVSTRTLYSYQQRAATFFYERDAAFLVAPLGAGKGAAALTALADLVRDGHRRHALVIAPKLVAATVWPLEVTLWPHLAHLRVAVLNGAPERRRALLARAGEREVTAIGVDLVPWLVGELAGLEPDHPLFDVLIIDEKSRLKDPYGKRARALLRIAGRFRSRWGLTGTPRPNSSMDLFMPAAVITDGALWGRAFVPWQRRHFRPRDPFGREWVAFPGAEAKITASFGTVAMTVADEDMPDLPPLNVVETHLQLPDPVMASYRAMARKLFTTAEGRTIAAASPLIATGKLAQMANGFLYGAGNDDAVFVHDLKIEWLKELVESLDGEPLLIAYEFIEDLRTIRRALGQVPALGGSTTAREALPLIEEWNEGALPLLAFHPAAAGHGLNLQHGGSRMAWLSPSWSAELTQQAIARIYRPGQTRHVTVHVCIATGTVDEMKRDRVLGKMSAQEAFRRHLEQI
;
A
#
# COMPACT_ATOMS: atom_id res chain seq x y z
N MET A 1 34.15 -26.85 34.50
CA MET A 1 35.42 -27.03 33.76
C MET A 1 35.31 -26.03 32.60
N SER A 2 35.77 -24.82 32.73
CA SER A 2 37.09 -24.23 32.44
C SER A 2 37.29 -24.15 30.90
N ALA A 3 37.04 -23.05 30.26
CA ALA A 3 37.84 -21.83 30.12
C ALA A 3 39.25 -22.09 29.55
N GLN A 4 39.56 -21.30 28.56
CA GLN A 4 40.90 -20.82 28.16
C GLN A 4 41.57 -21.38 26.90
N GLN A 5 41.95 -20.39 26.12
CA GLN A 5 43.20 -20.22 25.31
C GLN A 5 43.18 -20.82 23.90
N VAL A 6 43.41 -19.99 22.86
CA VAL A 6 44.75 -19.50 22.50
C VAL A 6 44.70 -18.20 21.67
N ARG A 7 45.39 -17.17 22.13
CA ARG A 7 45.94 -16.02 21.41
C ARG A 7 47.28 -16.39 20.77
N ARG A 8 47.59 -15.78 19.62
CA ARG A 8 48.96 -15.31 19.12
C ARG A 8 48.92 -15.27 17.60
N SER A 9 49.46 -14.30 16.85
CA SER A 9 50.56 -13.31 17.03
C SER A 9 50.46 -12.34 15.83
N LEU A 10 50.42 -11.03 15.91
CA LEU A 10 51.51 -10.04 16.00
C LEU A 10 52.76 -10.47 15.22
N THR A 11 53.33 -9.68 14.32
CA THR A 11 53.78 -8.28 14.28
C THR A 11 54.46 -7.92 12.94
N PRO A 12 55.03 -6.70 12.75
CA PRO A 12 55.01 -5.89 11.54
C PRO A 12 56.40 -5.67 10.95
N TYR A 13 56.47 -5.09 9.75
CA TYR A 13 57.68 -4.48 9.20
C TYR A 13 57.21 -3.36 8.29
N GLY A 14 57.66 -2.12 8.32
CA GLY A 14 58.96 -1.55 8.64
C GLY A 14 59.32 -0.66 7.47
N GLN A 15 59.37 0.62 7.72
CA GLN A 15 60.00 1.77 7.06
C GLN A 15 61.15 1.43 6.11
N GLU A 16 61.34 2.15 4.98
CA GLU A 16 62.16 3.40 4.88
C GLU A 16 62.36 3.86 3.42
N ASN A 17 62.32 5.18 3.27
CA ASN A 17 63.24 6.04 2.48
C ASN A 17 63.07 6.24 0.97
N GLY A 18 62.95 7.51 0.64
CA GLY A 18 63.67 8.07 -0.48
C GLY A 18 62.91 9.05 -1.36
N ALA A 19 62.89 10.33 -1.02
CA ALA A 19 62.66 11.39 -2.01
C ALA A 19 63.90 11.64 -2.84
N PRO A 20 63.80 12.07 -4.09
CA PRO A 20 64.35 13.40 -4.46
C PRO A 20 63.45 14.22 -5.43
N LYS A 21 63.38 15.51 -5.11
CA LYS A 21 63.57 16.74 -5.85
C LYS A 21 63.08 16.95 -7.28
N ASP A 22 62.24 17.98 -7.34
CA ASP A 22 62.14 19.06 -8.31
C ASP A 22 62.34 18.76 -9.82
N GLN A 23 61.26 18.88 -10.56
CA GLN A 23 61.32 19.60 -11.86
C GLN A 23 59.93 20.26 -12.11
N ALA A 24 59.99 21.60 -12.26
CA ALA A 24 58.90 22.46 -12.69
C ALA A 24 58.56 22.17 -14.16
N ILE A 25 57.27 21.96 -14.45
CA ILE A 25 56.73 22.08 -15.81
C ILE A 25 55.54 23.05 -15.75
N GLN A 26 55.67 24.03 -16.61
CA GLN A 26 54.81 25.18 -16.85
C GLN A 26 53.39 24.80 -17.24
N GLY A 27 52.46 25.71 -16.89
CA GLY A 27 51.04 25.74 -17.04
C GLY A 27 50.46 25.30 -18.37
N ILE A 28 49.34 24.58 -18.23
CA ILE A 28 48.23 24.59 -19.20
C ILE A 28 46.99 24.85 -18.34
N GLU A 29 46.46 26.05 -18.43
CA GLU A 29 45.13 26.38 -17.92
C GLU A 29 44.08 25.64 -18.72
N SER A 30 43.39 24.67 -18.10
CA SER A 30 42.15 24.14 -18.61
C SER A 30 41.00 25.04 -18.15
N PRO A 31 40.07 25.42 -19.03
CA PRO A 31 38.91 26.24 -18.63
C PRO A 31 38.01 25.46 -17.70
N ALA A 32 37.56 26.11 -16.64
CA ALA A 32 36.57 25.61 -15.71
C ALA A 32 35.26 25.19 -16.43
N PRO A 33 34.61 24.10 -16.03
CA PRO A 33 33.33 23.71 -16.63
C PRO A 33 32.29 24.82 -16.36
N GLN A 34 31.72 25.35 -17.45
CA GLN A 34 30.59 26.22 -17.41
C GLN A 34 29.42 25.43 -16.81
N VAL A 35 28.98 25.85 -15.63
CA VAL A 35 27.74 25.38 -15.03
C VAL A 35 26.60 25.89 -15.91
N ASP A 36 25.95 24.96 -16.58
CA ASP A 36 24.75 25.20 -17.38
C ASP A 36 23.62 25.70 -16.45
N ARG A 37 23.22 26.97 -16.61
CA ARG A 37 22.12 27.61 -15.88
C ARG A 37 20.76 27.29 -16.49
N GLY A 38 20.58 26.04 -16.98
CA GLY A 38 19.39 25.62 -17.72
C GLY A 38 18.22 25.10 -16.89
N ASP A 39 18.27 25.03 -15.54
CA ASP A 39 17.27 24.26 -14.78
C ASP A 39 16.40 25.06 -13.79
N ASP A 40 16.49 26.38 -13.75
CA ASP A 40 15.68 27.19 -12.82
C ASP A 40 14.24 27.40 -13.31
N SER A 41 13.98 27.35 -14.61
CA SER A 41 12.64 27.58 -15.18
C SER A 41 11.70 26.39 -14.94
N ARG A 42 12.23 25.17 -14.86
CA ARG A 42 11.43 23.96 -14.58
C ARG A 42 11.02 23.86 -13.11
N LYS A 43 11.92 24.23 -12.19
CA LYS A 43 11.61 24.32 -10.76
C LYS A 43 10.60 25.43 -10.45
N GLU A 44 10.69 26.57 -11.12
CA GLU A 44 9.68 27.64 -11.00
C GLU A 44 8.32 27.23 -11.56
N THR A 45 8.26 26.42 -12.62
CA THR A 45 7.00 25.91 -13.19
C THR A 45 6.34 24.87 -12.27
N ALA A 46 7.13 23.99 -11.67
CA ALA A 46 6.65 23.02 -10.68
C ALA A 46 6.16 23.72 -9.39
N LEU A 47 6.87 24.74 -8.91
CA LEU A 47 6.46 25.57 -7.77
C LEU A 47 5.22 26.42 -8.08
N LYS A 48 5.05 26.91 -9.33
CA LYS A 48 3.84 27.64 -9.75
C LYS A 48 2.60 26.74 -9.84
N GLN A 49 2.72 25.47 -10.18
CA GLN A 49 1.58 24.53 -10.17
C GLN A 49 1.11 24.18 -8.76
N VAL A 50 1.95 24.25 -7.74
CA VAL A 50 1.58 24.00 -6.34
C VAL A 50 0.72 25.15 -5.78
N SER A 51 0.85 26.37 -6.27
CA SER A 51 0.18 27.56 -5.73
C SER A 51 -1.30 27.72 -6.08
N THR A 52 -1.91 26.79 -6.82
CA THR A 52 -3.28 26.91 -7.33
C THR A 52 -4.25 25.81 -6.89
N ARG A 53 -3.81 24.81 -6.11
CA ARG A 53 -4.71 23.74 -5.68
C ARG A 53 -5.74 24.25 -4.67
N THR A 54 -7.02 24.08 -5.02
CA THR A 54 -8.17 24.35 -4.16
C THR A 54 -8.94 23.07 -3.89
N LEU A 55 -9.58 22.99 -2.73
CA LEU A 55 -10.42 21.85 -2.38
C LEU A 55 -11.67 21.81 -3.28
N TYR A 56 -12.03 20.62 -3.70
CA TYR A 56 -13.35 20.37 -4.29
C TYR A 56 -14.45 20.58 -3.24
N SER A 57 -15.68 20.87 -3.68
CA SER A 57 -16.82 21.13 -2.81
C SER A 57 -17.06 19.99 -1.80
N TYR A 58 -16.95 18.74 -2.23
CA TYR A 58 -17.09 17.58 -1.33
C TYR A 58 -15.96 17.48 -0.30
N GLN A 59 -14.73 17.90 -0.65
CA GLN A 59 -13.61 17.93 0.30
C GLN A 59 -13.81 19.01 1.35
N GLN A 60 -14.35 20.18 0.97
CA GLN A 60 -14.72 21.25 1.90
C GLN A 60 -15.82 20.75 2.85
N ARG A 61 -16.89 20.13 2.33
CA ARG A 61 -17.93 19.52 3.18
C ARG A 61 -17.36 18.47 4.15
N ALA A 62 -16.41 17.65 3.68
CA ALA A 62 -15.75 16.63 4.51
C ALA A 62 -14.86 17.26 5.60
N ALA A 63 -14.15 18.35 5.29
CA ALA A 63 -13.37 19.09 6.27
C ALA A 63 -14.27 19.71 7.36
N THR A 64 -15.37 20.36 6.97
CA THR A 64 -16.37 20.89 7.91
C THR A 64 -16.96 19.75 8.77
N PHE A 65 -17.29 18.60 8.16
CA PHE A 65 -17.82 17.44 8.89
C PHE A 65 -16.86 16.91 9.96
N PHE A 66 -15.56 16.90 9.70
CA PHE A 66 -14.54 16.54 10.68
C PHE A 66 -14.34 17.62 11.75
N TYR A 67 -14.33 18.88 11.35
CA TYR A 67 -14.18 20.01 12.27
C TYR A 67 -15.26 20.01 13.36
N GLU A 68 -16.51 19.73 12.98
CA GLU A 68 -17.67 19.76 13.87
C GLU A 68 -17.81 18.50 14.76
N ARG A 69 -17.03 17.42 14.51
CA ARG A 69 -17.26 16.12 15.15
C ARG A 69 -16.01 15.53 15.78
N ASP A 70 -16.16 15.11 17.02
CA ASP A 70 -15.10 14.39 17.73
C ASP A 70 -14.91 12.94 17.24
N ALA A 71 -15.97 12.29 16.74
CA ALA A 71 -15.92 10.95 16.18
C ALA A 71 -16.58 10.94 14.80
N ALA A 72 -15.80 10.65 13.75
CA ALA A 72 -16.29 10.72 12.39
C ALA A 72 -15.59 9.73 11.44
N PHE A 73 -16.34 9.27 10.43
CA PHE A 73 -15.79 8.55 9.29
C PHE A 73 -16.02 9.31 7.99
N LEU A 74 -15.01 9.35 7.15
CA LEU A 74 -15.16 9.74 5.74
C LEU A 74 -15.07 8.49 4.87
N VAL A 75 -16.19 8.15 4.26
CA VAL A 75 -16.31 7.10 3.25
C VAL A 75 -16.32 7.79 1.89
N ALA A 76 -15.23 7.70 1.16
CA ALA A 76 -15.10 8.38 -0.13
C ALA A 76 -14.28 7.52 -1.10
N PRO A 77 -14.55 7.59 -2.42
CA PRO A 77 -13.82 6.82 -3.42
C PRO A 77 -12.29 6.93 -3.27
N LEU A 78 -11.58 5.97 -3.85
CA LEU A 78 -10.13 6.02 -3.91
C LEU A 78 -9.71 7.24 -4.77
N GLY A 79 -8.69 7.96 -4.31
CA GLY A 79 -8.29 9.19 -4.99
C GLY A 79 -9.06 10.47 -4.61
N ALA A 80 -10.12 10.39 -3.81
CA ALA A 80 -10.94 11.54 -3.40
C ALA A 80 -10.22 12.58 -2.52
N GLY A 81 -8.93 12.41 -2.19
CA GLY A 81 -8.21 13.38 -1.35
C GLY A 81 -8.69 13.40 0.09
N LYS A 82 -9.04 12.25 0.65
CA LYS A 82 -9.48 12.11 2.05
C LYS A 82 -8.48 12.69 3.05
N GLY A 83 -7.17 12.53 2.77
CA GLY A 83 -6.08 13.09 3.57
C GLY A 83 -6.12 14.62 3.61
N ALA A 84 -6.32 15.26 2.45
CA ALA A 84 -6.44 16.71 2.34
C ALA A 84 -7.61 17.24 3.17
N ALA A 85 -8.79 16.62 3.10
CA ALA A 85 -9.95 17.01 3.88
C ALA A 85 -9.70 16.92 5.40
N ALA A 86 -9.08 15.80 5.85
CA ALA A 86 -8.75 15.62 7.27
C ALA A 86 -7.68 16.60 7.75
N LEU A 87 -6.64 16.88 6.93
CA LEU A 87 -5.61 17.87 7.26
C LEU A 87 -6.17 19.30 7.26
N THR A 88 -7.12 19.63 6.38
CA THR A 88 -7.81 20.92 6.39
C THR A 88 -8.58 21.14 7.69
N ALA A 89 -9.38 20.13 8.09
CA ALA A 89 -10.09 20.20 9.38
C ALA A 89 -9.12 20.34 10.56
N LEU A 90 -8.00 19.61 10.54
CA LEU A 90 -6.96 19.73 11.56
C LEU A 90 -6.34 21.14 11.56
N ALA A 91 -5.99 21.68 10.39
CA ALA A 91 -5.42 23.02 10.26
C ALA A 91 -6.34 24.11 10.84
N ASP A 92 -7.64 24.01 10.56
CA ASP A 92 -8.65 24.91 11.11
C ASP A 92 -8.76 24.75 12.64
N LEU A 93 -8.82 23.52 13.17
CA LEU A 93 -8.86 23.27 14.61
C LEU A 93 -7.60 23.75 15.35
N VAL A 94 -6.44 23.66 14.70
CA VAL A 94 -5.16 24.18 15.26
C VAL A 94 -5.17 25.71 15.25
N ARG A 95 -5.56 26.33 14.15
CA ARG A 95 -5.68 27.80 14.02
C ARG A 95 -6.64 28.39 15.07
N ASP A 96 -7.76 27.72 15.29
CA ASP A 96 -8.80 28.18 16.23
C ASP A 96 -8.51 27.78 17.69
N GLY A 97 -7.36 27.12 17.96
CA GLY A 97 -6.90 26.76 19.29
C GLY A 97 -7.64 25.57 19.94
N HIS A 98 -8.48 24.86 19.19
CA HIS A 98 -9.29 23.75 19.69
C HIS A 98 -8.50 22.45 19.82
N ARG A 99 -7.51 22.22 18.97
CA ARG A 99 -6.61 21.03 18.93
C ARG A 99 -5.20 21.51 18.65
N ARG A 100 -4.20 20.61 18.89
CA ARG A 100 -2.79 20.95 18.69
C ARG A 100 -2.04 19.92 17.86
N HIS A 101 -2.24 18.64 18.18
CA HIS A 101 -1.39 17.57 17.64
C HIS A 101 -2.22 16.39 17.19
N ALA A 102 -2.03 15.96 15.96
CA ALA A 102 -2.64 14.76 15.39
C ALA A 102 -1.67 13.59 15.30
N LEU A 103 -2.15 12.40 15.66
CA LEU A 103 -1.53 11.12 15.35
C LEU A 103 -2.21 10.50 14.13
N VAL A 104 -1.45 10.28 13.07
CA VAL A 104 -1.91 9.61 11.86
C VAL A 104 -1.40 8.18 11.83
N ILE A 105 -2.30 7.22 11.74
CA ILE A 105 -1.98 5.80 11.57
C ILE A 105 -2.34 5.40 10.15
N ALA A 106 -1.33 5.00 9.37
CA ALA A 106 -1.48 4.65 7.96
C ALA A 106 -0.61 3.42 7.60
N PRO A 107 -0.76 2.82 6.42
CA PRO A 107 0.21 1.87 5.91
C PRO A 107 1.63 2.47 5.92
N LYS A 108 2.64 1.62 6.18
CA LYS A 108 4.03 2.08 6.44
C LYS A 108 4.56 3.09 5.42
N LEU A 109 4.41 2.78 4.13
CA LEU A 109 4.90 3.65 3.06
C LEU A 109 4.08 4.95 2.98
N VAL A 110 2.76 4.87 3.12
CA VAL A 110 1.85 6.04 3.12
C VAL A 110 2.18 6.99 4.26
N ALA A 111 2.36 6.48 5.47
CA ALA A 111 2.75 7.27 6.63
C ALA A 111 4.08 8.01 6.39
N ALA A 112 5.00 7.37 5.66
CA ALA A 112 6.35 7.88 5.44
C ALA A 112 6.49 8.80 4.22
N THR A 113 5.58 8.73 3.24
CA THR A 113 5.69 9.47 1.98
C THR A 113 4.49 10.37 1.71
N VAL A 114 3.27 9.82 1.77
CA VAL A 114 2.06 10.54 1.34
C VAL A 114 1.67 11.64 2.31
N TRP A 115 1.64 11.36 3.62
CA TRP A 115 1.24 12.35 4.62
C TRP A 115 2.20 13.54 4.71
N PRO A 116 3.55 13.37 4.66
CA PRO A 116 4.46 14.49 4.54
C PRO A 116 4.31 15.28 3.24
N LEU A 117 4.08 14.59 2.11
CA LEU A 117 3.92 15.24 0.81
C LEU A 117 2.59 16.00 0.72
N GLU A 118 1.52 15.47 1.30
CA GLU A 118 0.17 16.07 1.21
C GLU A 118 0.16 17.52 1.74
N VAL A 119 0.84 17.81 2.84
CA VAL A 119 0.89 19.18 3.40
C VAL A 119 1.63 20.15 2.48
N THR A 120 2.54 19.68 1.63
CA THR A 120 3.26 20.56 0.69
C THR A 120 2.47 20.84 -0.58
N LEU A 121 1.50 20.00 -0.91
CA LEU A 121 0.68 20.12 -2.13
C LEU A 121 -0.43 21.18 -2.02
N TRP A 122 -0.79 21.60 -0.79
CA TRP A 122 -1.90 22.51 -0.53
C TRP A 122 -1.40 23.76 0.15
N PRO A 123 -1.52 24.96 -0.47
CA PRO A 123 -1.00 26.21 0.10
C PRO A 123 -1.50 26.50 1.51
N HIS A 124 -2.78 26.20 1.80
CA HIS A 124 -3.37 26.42 3.11
C HIS A 124 -2.89 25.45 4.21
N LEU A 125 -2.21 24.35 3.84
CA LEU A 125 -1.64 23.36 4.76
C LEU A 125 -0.14 23.54 4.98
N ALA A 126 0.53 24.45 4.26
CA ALA A 126 1.99 24.60 4.28
C ALA A 126 2.58 24.95 5.66
N HIS A 127 1.75 25.43 6.59
CA HIS A 127 2.14 25.71 7.97
C HIS A 127 2.18 24.47 8.86
N LEU A 128 1.57 23.34 8.45
CA LEU A 128 1.60 22.09 9.20
C LEU A 128 2.94 21.40 9.03
N ARG A 129 3.53 20.95 10.14
CA ARG A 129 4.78 20.22 10.16
C ARG A 129 4.52 18.75 10.46
N VAL A 130 5.03 17.86 9.61
CA VAL A 130 4.82 16.41 9.75
C VAL A 130 6.09 15.75 10.26
N ALA A 131 5.97 14.98 11.35
CA ALA A 131 6.98 14.04 11.80
C ALA A 131 6.58 12.61 11.43
N VAL A 132 7.56 11.78 11.06
CA VAL A 132 7.33 10.36 10.74
C VAL A 132 8.06 9.49 11.75
N LEU A 133 7.32 8.70 12.54
CA LEU A 133 7.90 7.75 13.49
C LEU A 133 8.34 6.49 12.76
N ASN A 134 9.60 6.44 12.38
CA ASN A 134 10.20 5.31 11.68
C ASN A 134 11.63 4.99 12.18
N GLY A 135 12.21 3.90 11.69
CA GLY A 135 13.58 3.48 12.00
C GLY A 135 13.69 2.63 13.28
N ALA A 136 14.88 2.63 13.89
CA ALA A 136 15.19 1.87 15.11
C ALA A 136 14.38 2.40 16.33
N PRO A 137 14.17 1.56 17.36
CA PRO A 137 13.37 1.94 18.54
C PRO A 137 13.85 3.23 19.23
N GLU A 138 15.16 3.43 19.36
CA GLU A 138 15.77 4.61 19.98
C GLU A 138 15.45 5.89 19.21
N ARG A 139 15.60 5.83 17.88
CA ARG A 139 15.22 6.95 17.01
C ARG A 139 13.74 7.29 17.12
N ARG A 140 12.86 6.27 17.16
CA ARG A 140 11.42 6.48 17.30
C ARG A 140 11.06 7.13 18.64
N ARG A 141 11.72 6.73 19.75
CA ARG A 141 11.53 7.38 21.06
C ARG A 141 11.98 8.83 21.04
N ALA A 142 13.13 9.13 20.44
CA ALA A 142 13.61 10.50 20.28
C ALA A 142 12.65 11.38 19.47
N LEU A 143 12.08 10.82 18.39
CA LEU A 143 11.07 11.51 17.58
C LEU A 143 9.74 11.69 18.33
N LEU A 144 9.30 10.68 19.08
CA LEU A 144 8.09 10.73 19.90
C LEU A 144 8.20 11.77 21.02
N ALA A 145 9.36 11.87 21.68
CA ALA A 145 9.60 12.89 22.71
C ALA A 145 9.46 14.32 22.17
N ARG A 146 9.68 14.52 20.89
CA ARG A 146 9.55 15.82 20.19
C ARG A 146 8.24 15.95 19.40
N ALA A 147 7.30 15.00 19.53
CA ALA A 147 6.05 15.03 18.76
C ALA A 147 5.22 16.30 19.03
N GLY A 148 5.26 16.84 20.25
CA GLY A 148 4.60 18.11 20.60
C GLY A 148 5.12 19.34 19.87
N GLU A 149 6.27 19.27 19.19
CA GLU A 149 6.81 20.36 18.35
C GLU A 149 6.21 20.38 16.92
N ARG A 150 5.34 19.41 16.60
CA ARG A 150 4.76 19.21 15.28
C ARG A 150 3.25 19.09 15.37
N GLU A 151 2.55 19.60 14.38
CA GLU A 151 1.10 19.52 14.32
C GLU A 151 0.63 18.09 13.90
N VAL A 152 1.45 17.36 13.15
CA VAL A 152 1.13 16.01 12.66
C VAL A 152 2.27 15.02 12.95
N THR A 153 1.93 13.88 13.49
CA THR A 153 2.86 12.73 13.64
C THR A 153 2.28 11.53 12.92
N ALA A 154 2.97 11.02 11.89
CA ALA A 154 2.56 9.87 11.12
C ALA A 154 3.32 8.60 11.53
N ILE A 155 2.62 7.46 11.62
CA ILE A 155 3.21 6.17 11.99
C ILE A 155 2.61 5.03 11.17
N GLY A 156 3.46 4.06 10.82
CA GLY A 156 3.01 2.82 10.20
C GLY A 156 2.15 1.98 11.14
N VAL A 157 1.04 1.44 10.63
CA VAL A 157 0.07 0.65 11.41
C VAL A 157 0.69 -0.55 12.14
N ASP A 158 1.80 -1.09 11.64
CA ASP A 158 2.52 -2.21 12.26
C ASP A 158 3.20 -1.83 13.58
N LEU A 159 3.49 -0.56 13.78
CA LEU A 159 4.13 -0.02 14.97
C LEU A 159 3.14 0.40 16.06
N VAL A 160 1.83 0.27 15.82
CA VAL A 160 0.78 0.65 16.78
C VAL A 160 0.95 -0.03 18.15
N PRO A 161 1.22 -1.36 18.26
CA PRO A 161 1.41 -1.97 19.58
C PRO A 161 2.59 -1.38 20.35
N TRP A 162 3.69 -1.05 19.66
CA TRP A 162 4.83 -0.35 20.27
C TRP A 162 4.43 1.04 20.76
N LEU A 163 3.79 1.84 19.91
CA LEU A 163 3.38 3.20 20.27
C LEU A 163 2.45 3.21 21.49
N VAL A 164 1.48 2.30 21.53
CA VAL A 164 0.55 2.18 22.67
C VAL A 164 1.31 1.86 23.95
N GLY A 165 2.35 1.04 23.89
CA GLY A 165 3.23 0.76 25.05
C GLY A 165 3.98 2.01 25.53
N GLU A 166 4.53 2.81 24.62
CA GLU A 166 5.21 4.08 24.97
C GLU A 166 4.21 5.11 25.55
N LEU A 167 3.02 5.25 24.94
CA LEU A 167 1.99 6.17 25.43
C LEU A 167 1.35 5.75 26.76
N ALA A 168 1.36 4.46 27.11
CA ALA A 168 0.81 3.99 28.38
C ALA A 168 1.55 4.52 29.60
N GLY A 169 2.82 4.88 29.46
CA GLY A 169 3.65 5.48 30.50
C GLY A 169 3.47 6.99 30.66
N LEU A 170 2.69 7.65 29.80
CA LEU A 170 2.44 9.09 29.88
C LEU A 170 1.19 9.40 30.70
N GLU A 171 1.20 10.56 31.39
CA GLU A 171 0.06 11.03 32.16
C GLU A 171 -1.22 11.13 31.31
N PRO A 172 -2.35 10.56 31.80
CA PRO A 172 -3.61 10.57 31.04
C PRO A 172 -4.14 11.97 30.71
N ASP A 173 -3.92 12.94 31.62
CA ASP A 173 -4.48 14.28 31.55
C ASP A 173 -3.70 15.24 30.63
N HIS A 174 -2.52 14.82 30.17
CA HIS A 174 -1.74 15.54 29.18
C HIS A 174 -1.51 14.67 27.94
N PRO A 175 -2.54 14.48 27.10
CA PRO A 175 -2.40 13.70 25.88
C PRO A 175 -1.38 14.36 24.95
N LEU A 176 -0.37 13.60 24.54
CA LEU A 176 0.60 14.04 23.56
C LEU A 176 -0.06 14.34 22.21
N PHE A 177 -1.21 13.71 21.94
CA PHE A 177 -2.01 13.86 20.74
C PHE A 177 -3.48 14.11 21.08
N ASP A 178 -4.06 15.12 20.48
CA ASP A 178 -5.48 15.47 20.64
C ASP A 178 -6.37 14.77 19.60
N VAL A 179 -5.83 14.52 18.41
CA VAL A 179 -6.55 13.97 17.26
C VAL A 179 -5.94 12.65 16.84
N LEU A 180 -6.77 11.65 16.60
CA LEU A 180 -6.40 10.37 15.99
C LEU A 180 -6.99 10.31 14.58
N ILE A 181 -6.16 10.14 13.57
CA ILE A 181 -6.58 9.90 12.17
C ILE A 181 -6.15 8.49 11.78
N ILE A 182 -7.10 7.66 11.36
CA ILE A 182 -6.83 6.30 10.87
C ILE A 182 -7.06 6.30 9.36
N ASP A 183 -5.97 6.21 8.62
CA ASP A 183 -5.99 6.07 7.17
C ASP A 183 -6.00 4.60 6.81
N GLU A 184 -7.03 4.18 6.06
CA GLU A 184 -7.34 2.79 5.69
C GLU A 184 -7.71 1.90 6.89
N LYS A 185 -8.95 2.03 7.33
CA LYS A 185 -9.52 1.26 8.46
C LYS A 185 -9.50 -0.25 8.27
N SER A 186 -9.38 -0.76 7.03
CA SER A 186 -9.35 -2.20 6.73
C SER A 186 -8.24 -2.95 7.49
N ARG A 187 -7.17 -2.24 7.85
CA ARG A 187 -6.07 -2.76 8.67
C ARG A 187 -6.42 -3.01 10.14
N LEU A 188 -7.56 -2.49 10.61
CA LEU A 188 -8.04 -2.61 11.99
C LEU A 188 -9.33 -3.44 12.11
N LYS A 189 -9.80 -4.07 11.05
CA LYS A 189 -11.08 -4.79 11.03
C LYS A 189 -11.15 -6.03 11.91
N ASP A 190 -10.01 -6.69 12.13
CA ASP A 190 -9.94 -7.90 12.97
C ASP A 190 -10.18 -7.58 14.46
N PRO A 191 -11.30 -8.06 15.06
CA PRO A 191 -11.61 -7.79 16.46
C PRO A 191 -10.66 -8.46 17.45
N TYR A 192 -9.92 -9.46 17.01
CA TYR A 192 -8.90 -10.16 17.81
C TYR A 192 -7.49 -9.65 17.51
N GLY A 193 -7.35 -8.79 16.50
CA GLY A 193 -6.07 -8.24 16.06
C GLY A 193 -5.39 -7.38 17.13
N LYS A 194 -4.10 -7.64 17.36
CA LYS A 194 -3.29 -6.93 18.36
C LYS A 194 -3.33 -5.40 18.16
N ARG A 195 -3.33 -4.92 16.92
CA ARG A 195 -3.30 -3.50 16.56
C ARG A 195 -4.61 -2.80 16.99
N ALA A 196 -5.76 -3.34 16.56
CA ALA A 196 -7.06 -2.77 16.86
C ALA A 196 -7.36 -2.75 18.36
N ARG A 197 -7.04 -3.86 19.06
CA ARG A 197 -7.21 -3.95 20.52
C ARG A 197 -6.27 -3.01 21.28
N ALA A 198 -5.06 -2.79 20.77
CA ALA A 198 -4.13 -1.83 21.36
C ALA A 198 -4.68 -0.40 21.24
N LEU A 199 -5.14 0.01 20.05
CA LEU A 199 -5.74 1.33 19.83
C LEU A 199 -7.00 1.54 20.67
N LEU A 200 -7.88 0.54 20.74
CA LEU A 200 -9.10 0.66 21.54
C LEU A 200 -8.81 0.96 23.02
N ARG A 201 -7.67 0.48 23.58
CA ARG A 201 -7.28 0.78 24.96
C ARG A 201 -6.99 2.25 25.21
N ILE A 202 -6.47 2.95 24.22
CA ILE A 202 -6.09 4.36 24.33
C ILE A 202 -7.02 5.32 23.57
N ALA A 203 -8.09 4.81 22.94
CA ALA A 203 -8.99 5.61 22.12
C ALA A 203 -9.57 6.82 22.88
N GLY A 204 -9.93 6.65 24.15
CA GLY A 204 -10.46 7.72 25.00
C GLY A 204 -9.47 8.85 25.34
N ARG A 205 -8.16 8.67 25.07
CA ARG A 205 -7.17 9.74 25.24
C ARG A 205 -7.22 10.82 24.17
N PHE A 206 -7.82 10.50 23.00
CA PHE A 206 -7.94 11.45 21.89
C PHE A 206 -9.27 12.19 21.99
N ARG A 207 -9.24 13.49 21.89
CA ARG A 207 -10.46 14.33 21.85
C ARG A 207 -11.22 14.12 20.54
N SER A 208 -10.50 14.10 19.41
CA SER A 208 -11.11 13.80 18.09
C SER A 208 -10.51 12.54 17.49
N ARG A 209 -11.35 11.71 16.86
CA ARG A 209 -10.98 10.43 16.24
C ARG A 209 -11.65 10.31 14.88
N TRP A 210 -10.86 10.26 13.81
CA TRP A 210 -11.35 10.26 12.44
C TRP A 210 -10.87 9.03 11.68
N GLY A 211 -11.78 8.36 10.98
CA GLY A 211 -11.49 7.20 10.13
C GLY A 211 -11.67 7.54 8.65
N LEU A 212 -10.66 7.26 7.84
CA LEU A 212 -10.69 7.44 6.38
C LEU A 212 -10.80 6.08 5.71
N THR A 213 -11.68 5.94 4.71
CA THR A 213 -11.81 4.66 3.99
C THR A 213 -12.38 4.84 2.60
N GLY A 214 -11.88 4.01 1.64
CA GLY A 214 -12.48 3.86 0.31
C GLY A 214 -13.59 2.82 0.28
N THR A 215 -13.55 1.86 1.20
CA THR A 215 -14.49 0.75 1.25
C THR A 215 -15.04 0.61 2.67
N PRO A 216 -16.32 0.97 2.91
CA PRO A 216 -16.92 0.86 4.25
C PRO A 216 -17.00 -0.60 4.72
N ARG A 217 -17.34 -1.54 3.83
CA ARG A 217 -17.55 -2.96 4.11
C ARG A 217 -16.79 -3.85 3.13
N PRO A 218 -15.51 -4.14 3.36
CA PRO A 218 -14.74 -4.92 2.38
C PRO A 218 -15.20 -6.38 2.22
N ASN A 219 -15.63 -7.05 3.31
CA ASN A 219 -16.10 -8.44 3.28
C ASN A 219 -17.49 -8.62 3.89
N SER A 220 -17.75 -7.99 5.03
CA SER A 220 -19.05 -8.05 5.72
C SER A 220 -19.24 -6.84 6.63
N SER A 221 -20.48 -6.63 7.12
CA SER A 221 -20.76 -5.60 8.11
C SER A 221 -20.05 -5.83 9.45
N MET A 222 -19.56 -7.05 9.72
CA MET A 222 -18.72 -7.33 10.89
C MET A 222 -17.40 -6.56 10.87
N ASP A 223 -16.86 -6.30 9.67
CA ASP A 223 -15.63 -5.54 9.50
C ASP A 223 -15.74 -4.06 9.95
N LEU A 224 -16.96 -3.57 10.17
CA LEU A 224 -17.21 -2.22 10.68
C LEU A 224 -17.00 -2.12 12.20
N PHE A 225 -17.15 -3.22 12.96
CA PHE A 225 -17.20 -3.15 14.43
C PHE A 225 -15.94 -2.53 15.04
N MET A 226 -14.77 -3.10 14.77
CA MET A 226 -13.54 -2.64 15.43
C MET A 226 -13.14 -1.22 15.04
N PRO A 227 -13.16 -0.81 13.76
CA PRO A 227 -12.98 0.59 13.40
C PRO A 227 -13.96 1.51 14.12
N ALA A 228 -15.26 1.16 14.18
CA ALA A 228 -16.27 1.95 14.86
C ALA A 228 -16.01 2.03 16.38
N ALA A 229 -15.68 0.89 17.01
CA ALA A 229 -15.34 0.87 18.43
C ALA A 229 -14.13 1.78 18.77
N VAL A 230 -13.10 1.83 17.91
CA VAL A 230 -11.94 2.70 18.10
C VAL A 230 -12.32 4.17 17.89
N ILE A 231 -12.97 4.50 16.77
CA ILE A 231 -13.28 5.90 16.41
C ILE A 231 -14.31 6.51 17.36
N THR A 232 -15.32 5.74 17.79
CA THR A 232 -16.34 6.26 18.70
C THR A 232 -16.04 5.97 20.18
N ASP A 233 -14.90 5.35 20.48
CA ASP A 233 -14.53 4.86 21.80
C ASP A 233 -15.62 3.96 22.42
N GLY A 234 -16.28 3.18 21.56
CA GLY A 234 -17.37 2.29 21.94
C GLY A 234 -18.75 2.95 22.05
N ALA A 235 -18.90 4.25 21.84
CA ALA A 235 -20.19 4.93 21.97
C ALA A 235 -21.26 4.40 21.02
N LEU A 236 -20.88 3.98 19.80
CA LEU A 236 -21.84 3.52 18.79
C LEU A 236 -22.40 2.10 19.09
N TRP A 237 -21.51 1.13 19.38
CA TRP A 237 -21.88 -0.29 19.50
C TRP A 237 -21.27 -1.01 20.72
N GLY A 238 -20.63 -0.27 21.63
CA GLY A 238 -19.83 -0.81 22.74
C GLY A 238 -18.40 -1.16 22.30
N ARG A 239 -17.63 -1.69 23.24
CA ARG A 239 -16.22 -2.08 23.04
C ARG A 239 -16.02 -3.60 22.92
N ALA A 240 -17.07 -4.39 23.11
CA ALA A 240 -17.01 -5.85 23.15
C ALA A 240 -17.64 -6.46 21.86
N PHE A 241 -16.81 -7.11 21.04
CA PHE A 241 -17.24 -7.67 19.76
C PHE A 241 -18.25 -8.81 19.90
N VAL A 242 -18.00 -9.79 20.77
CA VAL A 242 -18.84 -11.00 20.86
C VAL A 242 -20.30 -10.71 21.22
N PRO A 243 -20.64 -9.87 22.22
CA PRO A 243 -22.01 -9.48 22.48
C PRO A 243 -22.68 -8.78 21.31
N TRP A 244 -21.96 -7.89 20.61
CA TRP A 244 -22.47 -7.21 19.43
C TRP A 244 -22.68 -8.19 18.27
N GLN A 245 -21.74 -9.09 18.01
CA GLN A 245 -21.86 -10.14 16.99
C GLN A 245 -23.10 -10.99 17.22
N ARG A 246 -23.30 -11.52 18.43
CA ARG A 246 -24.45 -12.38 18.77
C ARG A 246 -25.80 -11.66 18.69
N ARG A 247 -25.82 -10.34 18.83
CA ARG A 247 -27.04 -9.51 18.68
C ARG A 247 -27.47 -9.37 17.22
N HIS A 248 -26.51 -9.38 16.29
CA HIS A 248 -26.76 -9.05 14.89
C HIS A 248 -26.59 -10.24 13.94
N PHE A 249 -25.88 -11.29 14.37
CA PHE A 249 -25.51 -12.42 13.53
C PHE A 249 -25.73 -13.75 14.26
N ARG A 250 -25.95 -14.81 13.48
CA ARG A 250 -25.98 -16.20 13.95
C ARG A 250 -24.95 -17.04 13.20
N PRO A 251 -24.36 -18.08 13.82
CA PRO A 251 -23.52 -19.00 13.11
C PRO A 251 -24.32 -19.75 12.04
N ARG A 252 -23.73 -19.92 10.87
CA ARG A 252 -24.28 -20.72 9.77
C ARG A 252 -23.88 -22.18 9.88
N ASP A 253 -22.71 -22.45 10.48
CA ASP A 253 -22.14 -23.76 10.69
C ASP A 253 -21.98 -24.08 12.18
N PRO A 254 -21.96 -25.37 12.57
CA PRO A 254 -21.81 -25.78 13.98
C PRO A 254 -20.51 -25.34 14.63
N PHE A 255 -19.48 -25.01 13.84
CA PHE A 255 -18.16 -24.59 14.33
C PHE A 255 -18.03 -23.08 14.46
N GLY A 256 -19.04 -22.30 14.06
CA GLY A 256 -19.01 -20.83 14.12
C GLY A 256 -17.97 -20.18 13.19
N ARG A 257 -17.63 -20.82 12.09
CA ARG A 257 -16.68 -20.29 11.07
C ARG A 257 -17.37 -19.30 10.14
N GLU A 258 -18.63 -19.53 9.82
CA GLU A 258 -19.45 -18.67 8.99
C GLU A 258 -20.59 -18.06 9.81
N TRP A 259 -20.83 -16.77 9.61
CA TRP A 259 -21.86 -16.02 10.30
C TRP A 259 -22.81 -15.36 9.29
N VAL A 260 -24.08 -15.40 9.56
CA VAL A 260 -25.15 -14.80 8.73
C VAL A 260 -25.89 -13.77 9.57
N ALA A 261 -26.14 -12.62 9.01
CA ALA A 261 -26.90 -11.57 9.66
C ALA A 261 -28.36 -12.00 9.90
N PHE A 262 -28.93 -11.61 11.03
CA PHE A 262 -30.37 -11.72 11.24
C PHE A 262 -31.12 -10.83 10.25
N PRO A 263 -32.38 -11.16 9.91
CA PRO A 263 -33.22 -10.32 9.05
C PRO A 263 -33.23 -8.86 9.55
N GLY A 264 -32.92 -7.91 8.66
CA GLY A 264 -32.85 -6.49 8.97
C GLY A 264 -31.62 -6.00 9.77
N ALA A 265 -30.72 -6.89 10.21
CA ALA A 265 -29.55 -6.49 10.98
C ALA A 265 -28.57 -5.65 10.16
N GLU A 266 -28.33 -6.00 8.88
CA GLU A 266 -27.49 -5.23 7.95
C GLU A 266 -27.99 -3.78 7.80
N ALA A 267 -29.29 -3.59 7.62
CA ALA A 267 -29.89 -2.25 7.51
C ALA A 267 -29.69 -1.44 8.80
N LYS A 268 -29.90 -2.07 9.98
CA LYS A 268 -29.70 -1.43 11.28
C LYS A 268 -28.24 -1.02 11.50
N ILE A 269 -27.29 -1.90 11.16
CA ILE A 269 -25.85 -1.62 11.26
C ILE A 269 -25.49 -0.45 10.33
N THR A 270 -25.95 -0.48 9.08
CA THR A 270 -25.71 0.58 8.10
C THR A 270 -26.28 1.93 8.54
N ALA A 271 -27.53 1.94 9.01
CA ALA A 271 -28.18 3.16 9.47
C ALA A 271 -27.45 3.75 10.70
N SER A 272 -27.09 2.92 11.68
CA SER A 272 -26.34 3.41 12.85
C SER A 272 -24.93 3.87 12.50
N PHE A 273 -24.22 3.20 11.60
CA PHE A 273 -22.91 3.67 11.10
C PHE A 273 -23.02 5.01 10.37
N GLY A 274 -24.10 5.22 9.62
CA GLY A 274 -24.40 6.48 8.92
C GLY A 274 -24.48 7.70 9.84
N THR A 275 -24.80 7.53 11.14
CA THR A 275 -24.85 8.67 12.09
C THR A 275 -23.49 9.28 12.38
N VAL A 276 -22.42 8.52 12.18
CA VAL A 276 -21.02 8.94 12.41
C VAL A 276 -20.21 8.98 11.10
N ALA A 277 -20.81 8.75 9.96
CA ALA A 277 -20.13 8.67 8.68
C ALA A 277 -20.70 9.65 7.65
N MET A 278 -19.82 10.38 6.97
CA MET A 278 -20.12 11.09 5.74
C MET A 278 -19.69 10.22 4.56
N THR A 279 -20.58 10.04 3.60
CA THR A 279 -20.28 9.35 2.34
C THR A 279 -20.21 10.36 1.21
N VAL A 280 -19.14 10.27 0.41
CA VAL A 280 -18.99 10.98 -0.87
C VAL A 280 -19.38 9.99 -1.95
N ALA A 281 -20.34 10.35 -2.78
CA ALA A 281 -20.79 9.56 -3.90
C ALA A 281 -19.83 9.69 -5.10
N ASP A 282 -19.88 8.75 -6.03
CA ASP A 282 -19.05 8.81 -7.24
C ASP A 282 -19.41 10.05 -8.09
N GLU A 283 -20.69 10.46 -8.07
CA GLU A 283 -21.20 11.65 -8.76
C GLU A 283 -20.67 12.98 -8.20
N ASP A 284 -20.20 12.99 -6.93
CA ASP A 284 -19.54 14.17 -6.33
C ASP A 284 -18.09 14.34 -6.83
N MET A 285 -17.51 13.28 -7.38
CA MET A 285 -16.12 13.29 -7.88
C MET A 285 -16.03 14.04 -9.20
N PRO A 286 -14.88 14.71 -9.48
CA PRO A 286 -14.67 15.28 -10.81
C PRO A 286 -14.67 14.18 -11.85
N ASP A 287 -15.13 14.51 -13.05
CA ASP A 287 -15.10 13.62 -14.19
C ASP A 287 -13.68 13.10 -14.43
N LEU A 288 -13.59 11.79 -14.54
CA LEU A 288 -12.35 11.11 -14.90
C LEU A 288 -12.40 10.69 -16.37
N PRO A 289 -11.26 10.66 -17.05
CA PRO A 289 -11.21 10.12 -18.41
C PRO A 289 -11.65 8.65 -18.41
N PRO A 290 -12.07 8.09 -19.56
CA PRO A 290 -12.47 6.68 -19.63
C PRO A 290 -11.42 5.72 -19.07
N LEU A 291 -11.91 4.66 -18.40
CA LEU A 291 -11.12 3.52 -17.95
C LEU A 291 -11.44 2.31 -18.81
N ASN A 292 -10.44 1.80 -19.52
CA ASN A 292 -10.52 0.60 -20.31
C ASN A 292 -9.77 -0.55 -19.62
N VAL A 293 -10.38 -1.72 -19.55
CA VAL A 293 -9.71 -2.96 -19.11
C VAL A 293 -9.63 -3.90 -20.30
N VAL A 294 -8.41 -4.25 -20.69
CA VAL A 294 -8.11 -5.14 -21.81
C VAL A 294 -7.58 -6.45 -21.28
N GLU A 295 -8.33 -7.52 -21.43
CA GLU A 295 -7.90 -8.87 -21.05
C GLU A 295 -7.22 -9.56 -22.24
N THR A 296 -6.01 -10.07 -22.03
CA THR A 296 -5.31 -10.93 -22.98
C THR A 296 -5.27 -12.36 -22.43
N HIS A 297 -5.83 -13.29 -23.18
CA HIS A 297 -5.93 -14.69 -22.79
C HIS A 297 -4.81 -15.49 -23.45
N LEU A 298 -3.94 -16.12 -22.67
CA LEU A 298 -2.83 -16.95 -23.09
C LEU A 298 -3.12 -18.41 -22.85
N GLN A 299 -2.81 -19.25 -23.84
CA GLN A 299 -2.90 -20.71 -23.72
C GLN A 299 -1.57 -21.27 -23.25
N LEU A 300 -1.57 -21.99 -22.13
CA LEU A 300 -0.37 -22.70 -21.69
C LEU A 300 -0.08 -23.87 -22.63
N PRO A 301 1.19 -24.16 -22.97
CA PRO A 301 1.57 -25.34 -23.72
C PRO A 301 1.07 -26.63 -23.07
N ASP A 302 0.69 -27.62 -23.86
CA ASP A 302 0.15 -28.90 -23.35
C ASP A 302 0.99 -29.57 -22.25
N PRO A 303 2.34 -29.64 -22.36
CA PRO A 303 3.17 -30.21 -21.28
C PRO A 303 3.08 -29.40 -19.97
N VAL A 304 3.01 -28.07 -20.06
CA VAL A 304 2.86 -27.18 -18.91
C VAL A 304 1.49 -27.36 -18.29
N MET A 305 0.44 -27.42 -19.10
CA MET A 305 -0.93 -27.63 -18.63
C MET A 305 -1.09 -29.03 -18.00
N ALA A 306 -0.42 -30.07 -18.51
CA ALA A 306 -0.40 -31.38 -17.89
C ALA A 306 0.25 -31.34 -16.51
N SER A 307 1.39 -30.67 -16.38
CA SER A 307 2.09 -30.46 -15.09
C SER A 307 1.25 -29.64 -14.11
N TYR A 308 0.54 -28.60 -14.61
CA TYR A 308 -0.39 -27.77 -13.84
C TYR A 308 -1.54 -28.63 -13.27
N ARG A 309 -2.15 -29.48 -14.10
CA ARG A 309 -3.22 -30.39 -13.68
C ARG A 309 -2.71 -31.44 -12.68
N ALA A 310 -1.48 -31.93 -12.84
CA ALA A 310 -0.87 -32.85 -11.88
C ALA A 310 -0.71 -32.18 -10.50
N MET A 311 -0.24 -30.92 -10.44
CA MET A 311 -0.17 -30.14 -9.19
C MET A 311 -1.55 -29.95 -8.57
N ALA A 312 -2.57 -29.64 -9.37
CA ALA A 312 -3.92 -29.39 -8.88
C ALA A 312 -4.57 -30.64 -8.26
N ARG A 313 -4.38 -31.81 -8.91
CA ARG A 313 -5.01 -33.08 -8.48
C ARG A 313 -4.20 -33.84 -7.45
N LYS A 314 -2.87 -33.92 -7.64
CA LYS A 314 -1.98 -34.78 -6.88
C LYS A 314 -1.16 -34.04 -5.84
N LEU A 315 -1.29 -32.72 -5.77
CA LEU A 315 -0.50 -31.83 -4.91
C LEU A 315 1.01 -31.89 -5.17
N PHE A 316 1.44 -32.40 -6.34
CA PHE A 316 2.83 -32.36 -6.77
C PHE A 316 2.94 -32.35 -8.30
N THR A 317 4.07 -31.83 -8.78
CA THR A 317 4.44 -31.84 -10.21
C THR A 317 5.96 -31.93 -10.36
N THR A 318 6.43 -32.16 -11.58
CA THR A 318 7.86 -32.16 -11.93
C THR A 318 8.14 -31.04 -12.91
N ALA A 319 9.13 -30.20 -12.60
CA ALA A 319 9.62 -29.12 -13.45
C ALA A 319 11.15 -29.12 -13.44
N GLU A 320 11.79 -29.02 -14.60
CA GLU A 320 13.25 -29.10 -14.78
C GLU A 320 13.88 -30.33 -14.04
N GLY A 321 13.21 -31.50 -14.09
CA GLY A 321 13.66 -32.71 -13.42
C GLY A 321 13.53 -32.72 -11.89
N ARG A 322 12.96 -31.65 -11.29
CA ARG A 322 12.76 -31.54 -9.84
C ARG A 322 11.30 -31.78 -9.49
N THR A 323 11.03 -32.62 -8.52
CA THR A 323 9.68 -32.86 -7.99
C THR A 323 9.34 -31.80 -6.95
N ILE A 324 8.26 -31.05 -7.17
CA ILE A 324 7.77 -30.01 -6.27
C ILE A 324 6.39 -30.42 -5.77
N ALA A 325 6.22 -30.44 -4.45
CA ALA A 325 5.00 -30.84 -3.78
C ALA A 325 4.38 -29.67 -2.98
N ALA A 326 3.05 -29.70 -2.84
CA ALA A 326 2.30 -28.82 -1.96
C ALA A 326 1.79 -29.62 -0.75
N ALA A 327 2.06 -29.14 0.45
CA ALA A 327 1.68 -29.81 1.70
C ALA A 327 0.17 -29.75 1.98
N SER A 328 -0.58 -28.91 1.28
CA SER A 328 -2.04 -28.77 1.43
C SER A 328 -2.65 -28.12 0.18
N PRO A 329 -4.00 -28.22 -0.01
CA PRO A 329 -4.69 -27.53 -1.10
C PRO A 329 -4.50 -26.01 -1.10
N LEU A 330 -4.36 -25.38 0.07
CA LEU A 330 -4.10 -23.93 0.17
C LEU A 330 -2.71 -23.59 -0.38
N ILE A 331 -1.68 -24.39 -0.06
CA ILE A 331 -0.33 -24.21 -0.60
C ILE A 331 -0.34 -24.50 -2.10
N ALA A 332 -1.13 -25.49 -2.55
CA ALA A 332 -1.26 -25.81 -3.97
C ALA A 332 -1.80 -24.60 -4.76
N THR A 333 -2.76 -23.85 -4.24
CA THR A 333 -3.28 -22.65 -4.89
C THR A 333 -2.17 -21.61 -5.16
N GLY A 334 -1.26 -21.43 -4.20
CA GLY A 334 -0.08 -20.56 -4.38
C GLY A 334 0.88 -21.10 -5.45
N LYS A 335 1.12 -22.43 -5.46
CA LYS A 335 1.96 -23.08 -6.48
C LYS A 335 1.33 -23.00 -7.89
N LEU A 336 0.01 -23.16 -7.99
CA LEU A 336 -0.72 -23.00 -9.25
C LEU A 336 -0.63 -21.57 -9.79
N ALA A 337 -0.67 -20.55 -8.92
CA ALA A 337 -0.46 -19.17 -9.32
C ALA A 337 0.99 -18.93 -9.81
N GLN A 338 1.97 -19.50 -9.17
CA GLN A 338 3.38 -19.46 -9.62
C GLN A 338 3.54 -20.12 -11.00
N MET A 339 2.93 -21.31 -11.21
CA MET A 339 2.96 -21.99 -12.51
C MET A 339 2.30 -21.17 -13.62
N ALA A 340 1.16 -20.54 -13.33
CA ALA A 340 0.49 -19.65 -14.27
C ALA A 340 1.34 -18.41 -14.63
N ASN A 341 2.27 -18.02 -13.75
CA ASN A 341 3.23 -16.91 -13.99
C ASN A 341 4.54 -17.37 -14.64
N GLY A 342 4.76 -18.68 -14.80
CA GLY A 342 5.88 -19.22 -15.54
C GLY A 342 7.04 -19.75 -14.69
N PHE A 343 6.85 -19.93 -13.37
CA PHE A 343 7.88 -20.47 -12.48
C PHE A 343 7.28 -21.26 -11.32
N LEU A 344 8.13 -21.96 -10.55
CA LEU A 344 7.81 -22.61 -9.29
C LEU A 344 8.93 -22.40 -8.28
N TYR A 345 8.63 -21.96 -7.08
CA TYR A 345 9.60 -22.04 -5.99
C TYR A 345 9.76 -23.48 -5.50
N GLY A 346 11.00 -23.90 -5.25
CA GLY A 346 11.33 -25.13 -4.57
C GLY A 346 10.99 -25.10 -3.08
N ALA A 347 11.83 -25.74 -2.26
CA ALA A 347 11.67 -25.75 -0.80
C ALA A 347 11.97 -24.40 -0.15
N GLY A 348 12.72 -23.48 -0.81
CA GLY A 348 13.02 -22.11 -0.40
C GLY A 348 12.54 -21.10 -1.45
N ASN A 349 12.25 -19.87 -1.01
CA ASN A 349 11.76 -18.80 -1.91
C ASN A 349 12.84 -18.26 -2.88
N ASP A 350 14.10 -18.64 -2.70
CA ASP A 350 15.19 -18.14 -3.55
C ASP A 350 15.55 -19.10 -4.71
N ASP A 351 14.90 -20.28 -4.75
CA ASP A 351 15.16 -21.34 -5.71
C ASP A 351 13.93 -21.53 -6.61
N ALA A 352 13.77 -20.63 -7.57
CA ALA A 352 12.70 -20.70 -8.56
C ALA A 352 13.12 -21.57 -9.76
N VAL A 353 12.27 -22.51 -10.11
CA VAL A 353 12.40 -23.37 -11.28
C VAL A 353 11.57 -22.78 -12.42
N PHE A 354 12.15 -22.67 -13.61
CA PHE A 354 11.48 -22.17 -14.80
C PHE A 354 10.36 -23.14 -15.25
N VAL A 355 9.26 -22.60 -15.72
CA VAL A 355 8.12 -23.34 -16.27
C VAL A 355 7.78 -22.90 -17.69
N HIS A 356 7.60 -21.63 -17.93
CA HIS A 356 7.38 -20.98 -19.22
C HIS A 356 7.59 -19.47 -19.15
N ASP A 357 7.63 -18.79 -20.29
CA ASP A 357 7.88 -17.35 -20.42
C ASP A 357 6.70 -16.56 -21.05
N LEU A 358 5.57 -17.19 -21.33
CA LEU A 358 4.45 -16.62 -22.07
C LEU A 358 4.01 -15.24 -21.59
N LYS A 359 3.88 -15.03 -20.26
CA LYS A 359 3.46 -13.74 -19.73
C LYS A 359 4.53 -12.66 -19.88
N ILE A 360 5.79 -13.05 -19.88
CA ILE A 360 6.92 -12.14 -20.08
C ILE A 360 7.02 -11.78 -21.54
N GLU A 361 6.85 -12.73 -22.46
CA GLU A 361 6.80 -12.43 -23.90
C GLU A 361 5.61 -11.51 -24.21
N TRP A 362 4.42 -11.79 -23.68
CA TRP A 362 3.29 -10.86 -23.77
C TRP A 362 3.62 -9.45 -23.25
N LEU A 363 4.35 -9.35 -22.11
CA LEU A 363 4.73 -8.06 -21.55
C LEU A 363 5.72 -7.32 -22.47
N LYS A 364 6.66 -8.02 -23.11
CA LYS A 364 7.60 -7.44 -24.08
C LYS A 364 6.84 -6.89 -25.30
N GLU A 365 5.95 -7.70 -25.88
CA GLU A 365 5.11 -7.28 -27.00
C GLU A 365 4.24 -6.06 -26.63
N LEU A 366 3.69 -6.03 -25.41
CA LEU A 366 2.94 -4.88 -24.93
C LEU A 366 3.82 -3.64 -24.84
N VAL A 367 5.00 -3.73 -24.25
CA VAL A 367 5.94 -2.59 -24.13
C VAL A 367 6.35 -2.07 -25.51
N GLU A 368 6.66 -2.96 -26.45
CA GLU A 368 6.97 -2.59 -27.84
C GLU A 368 5.79 -1.90 -28.52
N SER A 369 4.56 -2.40 -28.32
CA SER A 369 3.34 -1.84 -28.91
C SER A 369 2.97 -0.44 -28.39
N LEU A 370 3.46 -0.07 -27.20
CA LEU A 370 3.20 1.23 -26.59
C LEU A 370 4.12 2.35 -27.09
N ASP A 371 5.11 2.03 -27.91
CA ASP A 371 5.99 3.01 -28.58
C ASP A 371 6.53 4.10 -27.64
N GLY A 372 7.05 3.68 -26.49
CA GLY A 372 7.62 4.56 -25.48
C GLY A 372 6.62 5.22 -24.50
N GLU A 373 5.31 4.95 -24.62
CA GLU A 373 4.37 5.40 -23.57
C GLU A 373 4.71 4.75 -22.23
N PRO A 374 4.73 5.53 -21.11
CA PRO A 374 5.06 4.99 -19.79
C PRO A 374 4.09 3.89 -19.34
N LEU A 375 4.64 2.77 -18.85
CA LEU A 375 3.90 1.61 -18.39
C LEU A 375 4.18 1.31 -16.92
N LEU A 376 3.11 1.28 -16.11
CA LEU A 376 3.15 0.82 -14.72
C LEU A 376 2.88 -0.70 -14.68
N ILE A 377 3.79 -1.50 -14.11
CA ILE A 377 3.74 -2.97 -14.17
C ILE A 377 3.42 -3.53 -12.77
N ALA A 378 2.24 -4.13 -12.61
CA ALA A 378 1.85 -4.82 -11.38
C ALA A 378 2.35 -6.26 -11.38
N TYR A 379 3.12 -6.64 -10.34
CA TYR A 379 3.64 -8.00 -10.15
C TYR A 379 3.18 -8.58 -8.80
N GLU A 380 3.15 -9.91 -8.69
CA GLU A 380 2.68 -10.62 -7.48
C GLU A 380 3.84 -11.25 -6.70
N PHE A 381 4.82 -11.83 -7.38
CA PHE A 381 5.93 -12.57 -6.79
C PHE A 381 7.27 -11.87 -7.01
N ILE A 382 8.25 -12.15 -6.14
CA ILE A 382 9.62 -11.63 -6.31
C ILE A 382 10.22 -12.13 -7.62
N GLU A 383 9.92 -13.37 -8.02
CA GLU A 383 10.43 -13.93 -9.28
C GLU A 383 9.82 -13.26 -10.51
N ASP A 384 8.56 -12.80 -10.46
CA ASP A 384 8.01 -11.95 -11.53
C ASP A 384 8.90 -10.74 -11.77
N LEU A 385 9.28 -10.01 -10.69
CA LEU A 385 10.15 -8.85 -10.81
C LEU A 385 11.54 -9.21 -11.33
N ARG A 386 12.11 -10.35 -10.91
CA ARG A 386 13.40 -10.83 -11.42
C ARG A 386 13.32 -11.12 -12.92
N THR A 387 12.21 -11.72 -13.35
CA THR A 387 12.00 -12.07 -14.77
C THR A 387 11.71 -10.84 -15.62
N ILE A 388 10.91 -9.89 -15.12
CA ILE A 388 10.71 -8.57 -15.74
C ILE A 388 12.07 -7.89 -15.98
N ARG A 389 12.93 -7.86 -14.98
CA ARG A 389 14.26 -7.23 -15.09
C ARG A 389 15.20 -7.97 -16.04
N ARG A 390 15.12 -9.29 -16.12
CA ARG A 390 15.89 -10.07 -17.13
C ARG A 390 15.45 -9.75 -18.56
N ALA A 391 14.15 -9.52 -18.76
CA ALA A 391 13.57 -9.30 -20.09
C ALA A 391 13.64 -7.84 -20.56
N LEU A 392 13.41 -6.88 -19.67
CA LEU A 392 13.25 -5.45 -19.99
C LEU A 392 14.36 -4.55 -19.41
N GLY A 393 15.41 -5.14 -18.81
CA GLY A 393 16.50 -4.38 -18.19
C GLY A 393 16.19 -3.94 -16.76
N GLN A 394 16.92 -2.95 -16.26
CA GLN A 394 16.83 -2.50 -14.87
C GLN A 394 15.56 -1.70 -14.60
N VAL A 395 14.40 -2.38 -14.56
CA VAL A 395 13.11 -1.75 -14.21
C VAL A 395 13.09 -1.40 -12.72
N PRO A 396 12.94 -0.10 -12.37
CA PRO A 396 12.74 0.32 -10.98
C PRO A 396 11.46 -0.29 -10.38
N ALA A 397 11.45 -0.51 -9.06
CA ALA A 397 10.30 -1.18 -8.45
C ALA A 397 9.92 -0.60 -7.09
N LEU A 398 8.63 -0.44 -6.85
CA LEU A 398 8.01 -0.13 -5.56
C LEU A 398 7.46 -1.44 -4.94
N GLY A 399 8.19 -2.02 -4.00
CA GLY A 399 7.87 -3.31 -3.39
C GLY A 399 7.82 -3.29 -1.86
N GLY A 400 7.62 -4.47 -1.25
CA GLY A 400 7.52 -4.60 0.21
C GLY A 400 8.77 -4.21 0.98
N SER A 401 9.95 -4.33 0.38
CA SER A 401 11.24 -3.92 0.94
C SER A 401 11.62 -2.47 0.67
N THR A 402 10.94 -1.79 -0.27
CA THR A 402 11.26 -0.40 -0.65
C THR A 402 11.04 0.53 0.54
N THR A 403 12.07 1.26 0.91
CA THR A 403 11.99 2.29 1.95
C THR A 403 11.40 3.59 1.40
N ALA A 404 10.93 4.48 2.27
CA ALA A 404 10.43 5.78 1.84
C ALA A 404 11.51 6.61 1.12
N ARG A 405 12.78 6.48 1.54
CA ARG A 405 13.92 7.17 0.92
C ARG A 405 14.15 6.73 -0.53
N GLU A 406 13.90 5.46 -0.82
CA GLU A 406 14.03 4.91 -2.17
C GLU A 406 12.77 5.17 -3.00
N ALA A 407 11.58 5.17 -2.37
CA ALA A 407 10.32 5.35 -3.08
C ALA A 407 10.10 6.78 -3.58
N LEU A 408 10.46 7.80 -2.79
CA LEU A 408 10.19 9.19 -3.14
C LEU A 408 10.83 9.61 -4.47
N PRO A 409 12.14 9.40 -4.70
CA PRO A 409 12.75 9.72 -6.01
C PRO A 409 12.06 8.98 -7.17
N LEU A 410 11.75 7.69 -7.01
CA LEU A 410 11.10 6.91 -8.05
C LEU A 410 9.70 7.42 -8.39
N ILE A 411 8.95 7.92 -7.40
CA ILE A 411 7.63 8.51 -7.61
C ILE A 411 7.76 9.87 -8.33
N GLU A 412 8.75 10.67 -7.97
CA GLU A 412 9.06 11.95 -8.62
C GLU A 412 9.48 11.73 -10.07
N GLU A 413 10.49 10.90 -10.31
CA GLU A 413 10.97 10.54 -11.66
C GLU A 413 9.87 9.96 -12.54
N TRP A 414 9.01 9.09 -11.98
CA TRP A 414 7.83 8.58 -12.69
C TRP A 414 6.86 9.70 -13.07
N ASN A 415 6.50 10.56 -12.13
CA ASN A 415 5.53 11.64 -12.38
C ASN A 415 6.07 12.74 -13.31
N GLU A 416 7.38 12.91 -13.39
CA GLU A 416 8.07 13.80 -14.35
C GLU A 416 8.22 13.16 -15.74
N GLY A 417 7.85 11.88 -15.89
CA GLY A 417 7.96 11.14 -17.15
C GLY A 417 9.40 10.69 -17.48
N ALA A 418 10.30 10.71 -16.49
CA ALA A 418 11.69 10.26 -16.65
C ALA A 418 11.82 8.73 -16.68
N LEU A 419 10.83 8.00 -16.13
CA LEU A 419 10.81 6.53 -16.12
C LEU A 419 9.81 6.01 -17.15
N PRO A 420 10.28 5.30 -18.19
CA PRO A 420 9.37 4.64 -19.14
C PRO A 420 8.65 3.43 -18.53
N LEU A 421 9.28 2.75 -17.58
CA LEU A 421 8.75 1.58 -16.90
C LEU A 421 8.90 1.72 -15.39
N LEU A 422 7.86 1.39 -14.64
CA LEU A 422 7.90 1.30 -13.18
C LEU A 422 7.12 0.06 -12.73
N ALA A 423 7.80 -0.88 -12.07
CA ALA A 423 7.15 -2.04 -11.49
C ALA A 423 6.63 -1.72 -10.07
N PHE A 424 5.53 -2.34 -9.66
CA PHE A 424 5.04 -2.20 -8.30
C PHE A 424 4.33 -3.46 -7.80
N HIS A 425 4.46 -3.72 -6.50
CA HIS A 425 3.70 -4.77 -5.84
C HIS A 425 2.41 -4.17 -5.26
N PRO A 426 1.21 -4.62 -5.67
CA PRO A 426 -0.07 -4.01 -5.28
C PRO A 426 -0.27 -3.87 -3.77
N ALA A 427 0.12 -4.88 -2.97
CA ALA A 427 -0.03 -4.82 -1.52
C ALA A 427 0.95 -3.85 -0.83
N ALA A 428 2.10 -3.55 -1.44
CA ALA A 428 3.11 -2.65 -0.89
C ALA A 428 2.87 -1.20 -1.32
N ALA A 429 2.55 -1.01 -2.60
CA ALA A 429 2.33 0.30 -3.22
C ALA A 429 0.83 0.64 -3.37
N GLY A 430 -0.06 -0.27 -2.96
CA GLY A 430 -1.52 -0.15 -3.12
C GLY A 430 -2.17 0.97 -2.31
N HIS A 431 -1.43 1.67 -1.44
CA HIS A 431 -2.00 2.70 -0.57
C HIS A 431 -1.38 4.07 -0.83
N GLY A 432 -2.20 5.04 -1.20
CA GLY A 432 -1.92 6.48 -1.13
C GLY A 432 -0.96 7.08 -2.18
N LEU A 433 -0.15 6.31 -2.91
CA LEU A 433 0.80 6.85 -3.88
C LEU A 433 0.09 7.57 -5.04
N ASN A 434 0.64 8.69 -5.46
CA ASN A 434 0.15 9.48 -6.60
C ASN A 434 1.04 9.19 -7.81
N LEU A 435 0.54 8.41 -8.77
CA LEU A 435 1.27 8.01 -9.97
C LEU A 435 0.57 8.45 -11.28
N GLN A 436 -0.50 9.25 -11.17
CA GLN A 436 -1.33 9.62 -12.31
C GLN A 436 -0.68 10.58 -13.31
N HIS A 437 0.39 11.28 -12.90
CA HIS A 437 1.04 12.25 -13.79
C HIS A 437 2.04 11.58 -14.75
N GLY A 438 2.72 10.51 -14.30
CA GLY A 438 3.73 9.83 -15.09
C GLY A 438 3.14 8.98 -16.22
N GLY A 439 2.01 8.29 -16.01
CA GLY A 439 1.46 7.40 -17.01
C GLY A 439 -0.05 7.20 -16.93
N SER A 440 -0.61 6.59 -17.96
CA SER A 440 -2.02 6.18 -18.03
C SER A 440 -2.18 4.71 -18.44
N ARG A 441 -1.08 3.97 -18.59
CA ARG A 441 -1.08 2.54 -18.94
C ARG A 441 -0.62 1.70 -17.76
N MET A 442 -1.31 0.59 -17.52
CA MET A 442 -0.96 -0.38 -16.48
C MET A 442 -1.01 -1.79 -17.05
N ALA A 443 -0.02 -2.60 -16.74
CA ALA A 443 0.00 -4.03 -17.02
C ALA A 443 -0.11 -4.85 -15.73
N TRP A 444 -0.95 -5.87 -15.72
CA TRP A 444 -1.04 -6.87 -14.67
C TRP A 444 -0.60 -8.22 -15.24
N LEU A 445 0.52 -8.76 -14.75
CA LEU A 445 0.99 -10.08 -15.13
C LEU A 445 0.03 -11.20 -14.70
N SER A 446 -0.73 -10.96 -13.65
CA SER A 446 -1.73 -11.91 -13.14
C SER A 446 -2.79 -11.14 -12.35
N PRO A 447 -4.09 -11.47 -12.48
CA PRO A 447 -5.13 -10.90 -11.63
C PRO A 447 -4.82 -11.09 -10.15
N SER A 448 -5.32 -10.21 -9.29
CA SER A 448 -5.19 -10.35 -7.83
C SER A 448 -6.33 -11.20 -7.25
N TRP A 449 -6.10 -11.87 -6.13
CA TRP A 449 -7.15 -12.47 -5.31
C TRP A 449 -8.06 -11.44 -4.61
N SER A 450 -7.63 -10.19 -4.54
CA SER A 450 -8.32 -9.13 -3.80
C SER A 450 -8.84 -8.05 -4.73
N ALA A 451 -10.17 -7.95 -4.83
CA ALA A 451 -10.82 -6.84 -5.55
C ALA A 451 -10.43 -5.48 -4.96
N GLU A 452 -10.27 -5.41 -3.63
CA GLU A 452 -9.82 -4.19 -2.95
C GLU A 452 -8.41 -3.77 -3.39
N LEU A 453 -7.44 -4.71 -3.43
CA LEU A 453 -6.09 -4.41 -3.90
C LEU A 453 -6.07 -4.02 -5.37
N THR A 454 -6.91 -4.65 -6.21
CA THR A 454 -7.04 -4.31 -7.63
C THR A 454 -7.53 -2.87 -7.79
N GLN A 455 -8.61 -2.51 -7.11
CA GLN A 455 -9.15 -1.15 -7.13
C GLN A 455 -8.15 -0.12 -6.60
N GLN A 456 -7.48 -0.43 -5.50
CA GLN A 456 -6.46 0.43 -4.92
C GLN A 456 -5.28 0.65 -5.87
N ALA A 457 -4.84 -0.37 -6.58
CA ALA A 457 -3.77 -0.28 -7.55
C ALA A 457 -4.16 0.55 -8.78
N ILE A 458 -5.34 0.31 -9.36
CA ILE A 458 -5.87 1.09 -10.49
C ILE A 458 -6.01 2.57 -10.09
N ALA A 459 -6.47 2.84 -8.87
CA ALA A 459 -6.60 4.21 -8.35
C ALA A 459 -5.25 4.93 -8.12
N ARG A 460 -4.09 4.31 -8.40
CA ARG A 460 -2.79 5.02 -8.46
C ARG A 460 -2.68 5.90 -9.69
N ILE A 461 -3.28 5.48 -10.81
CA ILE A 461 -3.29 6.23 -12.07
C ILE A 461 -4.69 6.72 -12.48
N TYR A 462 -5.76 6.04 -12.06
CA TYR A 462 -7.15 6.42 -12.32
C TYR A 462 -7.72 7.21 -11.15
N ARG A 463 -7.50 8.51 -11.14
CA ARG A 463 -7.86 9.41 -10.03
C ARG A 463 -7.89 10.86 -10.49
N PRO A 464 -8.48 11.80 -9.71
CA PRO A 464 -8.48 13.23 -10.02
C PRO A 464 -7.07 13.76 -10.33
N GLY A 465 -6.97 14.52 -11.43
CA GLY A 465 -5.70 14.98 -11.99
C GLY A 465 -5.17 14.12 -13.14
N GLN A 466 -5.75 12.95 -13.42
CA GLN A 466 -5.51 12.22 -14.67
C GLN A 466 -6.28 12.88 -15.82
N THR A 467 -5.60 13.18 -16.92
CA THR A 467 -6.16 13.82 -18.10
C THR A 467 -6.19 12.89 -19.32
N ARG A 468 -5.49 11.75 -19.26
CA ARG A 468 -5.39 10.78 -20.37
C ARG A 468 -6.32 9.61 -20.11
N HIS A 469 -6.80 8.95 -21.17
CA HIS A 469 -7.53 7.69 -21.08
C HIS A 469 -6.67 6.64 -20.37
N VAL A 470 -7.21 6.01 -19.33
CA VAL A 470 -6.50 4.98 -18.60
C VAL A 470 -6.81 3.61 -19.22
N THR A 471 -5.77 2.84 -19.52
CA THR A 471 -5.91 1.46 -19.97
C THR A 471 -5.16 0.52 -19.04
N VAL A 472 -5.87 -0.50 -18.57
CA VAL A 472 -5.33 -1.57 -17.72
C VAL A 472 -5.32 -2.86 -18.55
N HIS A 473 -4.13 -3.34 -18.89
CA HIS A 473 -3.92 -4.60 -19.59
C HIS A 473 -3.76 -5.73 -18.56
N VAL A 474 -4.57 -6.76 -18.65
CA VAL A 474 -4.57 -7.90 -17.73
C VAL A 474 -4.24 -9.17 -18.49
N CYS A 475 -3.16 -9.83 -18.11
CA CYS A 475 -2.77 -11.11 -18.68
C CYS A 475 -3.41 -12.25 -17.90
N ILE A 476 -4.08 -13.18 -18.61
CA ILE A 476 -4.83 -14.30 -18.04
C ILE A 476 -4.38 -15.59 -18.71
N ALA A 477 -3.76 -16.49 -17.95
CA ALA A 477 -3.52 -17.84 -18.43
C ALA A 477 -4.82 -18.66 -18.38
N THR A 478 -5.33 -19.05 -19.54
CA THR A 478 -6.61 -19.75 -19.71
C THR A 478 -6.57 -21.13 -19.04
N GLY A 479 -7.66 -21.54 -18.39
CA GLY A 479 -7.78 -22.81 -17.67
C GLY A 479 -6.96 -22.86 -16.38
N THR A 480 -6.57 -21.73 -15.83
CA THR A 480 -5.75 -21.64 -14.61
C THR A 480 -6.45 -20.84 -13.50
N VAL A 481 -5.76 -20.70 -12.36
CA VAL A 481 -6.22 -19.86 -11.24
C VAL A 481 -6.38 -18.38 -11.62
N ASP A 482 -5.83 -17.92 -12.73
CA ASP A 482 -5.99 -16.55 -13.17
C ASP A 482 -7.45 -16.22 -13.52
N GLU A 483 -8.16 -17.15 -14.15
CA GLU A 483 -9.59 -16.97 -14.43
C GLU A 483 -10.41 -16.88 -13.13
N MET A 484 -10.06 -17.71 -12.13
CA MET A 484 -10.70 -17.64 -10.81
C MET A 484 -10.44 -16.30 -10.10
N LYS A 485 -9.18 -15.81 -10.16
CA LYS A 485 -8.81 -14.51 -9.59
C LYS A 485 -9.61 -13.39 -10.27
N ARG A 486 -9.71 -13.40 -11.61
CA ARG A 486 -10.50 -12.45 -12.39
C ARG A 486 -11.98 -12.47 -11.99
N ASP A 487 -12.60 -13.67 -11.94
CA ASP A 487 -14.03 -13.81 -11.62
C ASP A 487 -14.35 -13.36 -10.20
N ARG A 488 -13.43 -13.55 -9.28
CA ARG A 488 -13.54 -13.03 -7.92
C ARG A 488 -13.47 -11.51 -7.88
N VAL A 489 -12.55 -10.89 -8.61
CA VAL A 489 -12.43 -9.43 -8.71
C VAL A 489 -13.71 -8.82 -9.28
N LEU A 490 -14.32 -9.49 -10.25
CA LEU A 490 -15.60 -9.08 -10.85
C LEU A 490 -16.82 -9.36 -9.95
N GLY A 491 -16.63 -9.89 -8.73
CA GLY A 491 -17.72 -10.20 -7.79
C GLY A 491 -18.59 -11.40 -8.17
N LYS A 492 -18.17 -12.19 -9.17
CA LYS A 492 -18.95 -13.33 -9.69
C LYS A 492 -18.94 -14.56 -8.78
N MET A 493 -17.94 -14.68 -7.89
CA MET A 493 -17.74 -15.88 -7.06
C MET A 493 -17.08 -15.58 -5.71
N SER A 494 -17.38 -16.42 -4.68
CA SER A 494 -16.57 -16.49 -3.46
C SER A 494 -15.26 -17.25 -3.72
N ALA A 495 -14.22 -17.03 -2.88
CA ALA A 495 -12.93 -17.70 -3.03
C ALA A 495 -13.03 -19.24 -2.95
N GLN A 496 -13.87 -19.76 -2.04
CA GLN A 496 -14.06 -21.20 -1.87
C GLN A 496 -14.78 -21.82 -3.06
N GLU A 497 -15.78 -21.14 -3.58
CA GLU A 497 -16.57 -21.58 -4.72
C GLU A 497 -15.75 -21.58 -6.02
N ALA A 498 -14.93 -20.54 -6.23
CA ALA A 498 -13.99 -20.45 -7.33
C ALA A 498 -12.99 -21.62 -7.29
N PHE A 499 -12.38 -21.89 -6.13
CA PHE A 499 -11.43 -22.98 -5.98
C PHE A 499 -12.05 -24.36 -6.20
N ARG A 500 -13.24 -24.62 -5.65
CA ARG A 500 -13.96 -25.88 -5.87
C ARG A 500 -14.24 -26.15 -7.35
N ARG A 501 -14.80 -25.13 -8.06
CA ARG A 501 -15.08 -25.26 -9.51
C ARG A 501 -13.83 -25.53 -10.32
N HIS A 502 -12.73 -24.88 -9.98
CA HIS A 502 -11.46 -25.09 -10.66
C HIS A 502 -10.99 -26.55 -10.53
N LEU A 503 -11.08 -27.13 -9.32
CA LEU A 503 -10.71 -28.55 -9.10
C LEU A 503 -11.66 -29.52 -9.81
N GLU A 504 -12.93 -29.17 -10.01
CA GLU A 504 -13.93 -29.97 -10.74
C GLU A 504 -13.72 -29.94 -12.26
N GLN A 505 -13.08 -28.89 -12.80
CA GLN A 505 -12.85 -28.67 -14.24
C GLN A 505 -11.50 -29.21 -14.74
N ILE A 506 -10.56 -29.48 -13.85
CA ILE A 506 -9.25 -30.02 -14.13
C ILE A 506 -9.24 -31.56 -13.96
#